data_2d315bcca4c568c4b56524b4cda71753
#
_entry.id   2d315bcca4c568c4b56524b4cda71753
#
_cell.length_a   1.000
_cell.length_b   1.000
_cell.length_c   1.000
_cell.angle_alpha   90.00
_cell.angle_beta   90.00
_cell.angle_gamma   90.00
#
_symmetry.space_group_name_H-M   'P 1'
#
loop_
_entity.id
_entity.type
_entity.pdbx_description
1 polymer ?
#
loop_
_entity_poly.entity_id
_entity_poly.type
_entity_poly.pdbx_seq_one_letter_code
_entity_poly.pdbx_strand_id
1 'polypeptide(L)'
;NFVPGSRQKIWWLCPKGHSYETSIQHRTQKNNPTGCPNCTNQSSQPEIRILAELNWFFKDTKHRYKFDNLEIDIFLPSLNIGIEYDGKYWHRDIEEVDLKKNEVLSSQGIYLIRVRQKPLKALNKNDVIVGHSFYKKDMNEILKLIHPFGDKNTKDEIDKYICKQTFINEELFKKYRSYFQSPFPENSLLATHPELCKEWDYDKNYPLRPENFSYGSHQHVWWICSKGHSNNSIIQGR
;
A
#
# COMPACT_ATOMS: atom_id res chain seq x y z
N ASN A 1 -28.55 15.66 20.07
CA ASN A 1 -28.60 15.88 18.61
C ASN A 1 -27.37 16.64 18.16
N PHE A 2 -26.68 16.09 17.16
CA PHE A 2 -25.49 16.69 16.60
C PHE A 2 -25.79 17.36 15.25
N VAL A 3 -25.07 18.44 14.94
CA VAL A 3 -25.21 19.13 13.64
C VAL A 3 -23.98 18.93 12.79
N PRO A 4 -24.11 18.87 11.45
CA PRO A 4 -22.95 18.93 10.55
C PRO A 4 -22.15 20.21 10.86
N GLY A 5 -20.84 20.12 10.93
CA GLY A 5 -19.98 21.23 11.32
C GLY A 5 -19.63 21.30 12.81
N SER A 6 -20.19 20.45 13.66
CA SER A 6 -19.75 20.31 15.05
C SER A 6 -18.29 19.84 15.13
N ARG A 7 -17.49 20.54 15.94
CA ARG A 7 -16.10 20.15 16.23
C ARG A 7 -15.97 19.05 17.27
N GLN A 8 -17.10 18.58 17.82
CA GLN A 8 -17.09 17.50 18.78
C GLN A 8 -16.56 16.23 18.13
N LYS A 9 -15.61 15.57 18.80
CA LYS A 9 -15.10 14.27 18.41
C LYS A 9 -16.02 13.18 18.93
N ILE A 10 -16.31 12.23 18.08
CA ILE A 10 -17.08 11.02 18.40
C ILE A 10 -16.41 9.81 17.76
N TRP A 11 -16.75 8.65 18.26
CA TRP A 11 -16.31 7.39 17.68
C TRP A 11 -17.16 7.02 16.47
N TRP A 12 -16.50 6.62 15.42
CA TRP A 12 -17.10 6.16 14.17
C TRP A 12 -16.71 4.72 13.93
N LEU A 13 -17.62 3.94 13.39
CA LEU A 13 -17.36 2.59 12.88
C LEU A 13 -17.44 2.64 11.36
N CYS A 14 -16.34 2.29 10.67
CA CYS A 14 -16.37 2.22 9.23
C CYS A 14 -17.00 0.89 8.74
N PRO A 15 -17.42 0.79 7.47
CA PRO A 15 -18.01 -0.44 6.90
C PRO A 15 -17.11 -1.68 7.00
N LYS A 16 -15.80 -1.49 7.20
CA LYS A 16 -14.82 -2.57 7.39
C LYS A 16 -14.60 -2.95 8.86
N GLY A 17 -15.37 -2.39 9.80
CA GLY A 17 -15.27 -2.68 11.21
C GLY A 17 -14.17 -1.94 11.98
N HIS A 18 -13.47 -0.97 11.36
CA HIS A 18 -12.50 -0.16 12.09
C HIS A 18 -13.20 0.90 12.92
N SER A 19 -12.92 0.91 14.23
CA SER A 19 -13.34 1.98 15.13
C SER A 19 -12.26 3.09 15.13
N TYR A 20 -12.68 4.36 15.00
CA TYR A 20 -11.81 5.51 15.00
C TYR A 20 -12.51 6.76 15.49
N GLU A 21 -11.77 7.71 16.04
CA GLU A 21 -12.29 8.95 16.56
C GLU A 21 -11.99 10.12 15.60
N THR A 22 -13.01 10.87 15.23
CA THR A 22 -12.86 12.13 14.49
C THR A 22 -14.03 13.07 14.75
N SER A 23 -13.84 14.37 14.43
CA SER A 23 -14.92 15.33 14.61
C SER A 23 -16.04 15.14 13.59
N ILE A 24 -17.26 15.51 13.99
CA ILE A 24 -18.44 15.47 13.11
C ILE A 24 -18.18 16.35 11.90
N GLN A 25 -17.61 17.56 12.09
CA GLN A 25 -17.27 18.48 11.01
C GLN A 25 -16.39 17.81 9.96
N HIS A 26 -15.29 17.16 10.36
CA HIS A 26 -14.37 16.52 9.41
C HIS A 26 -15.02 15.37 8.64
N ARG A 27 -15.93 14.64 9.28
CA ARG A 27 -16.60 13.49 8.67
C ARG A 27 -17.76 13.90 7.74
N THR A 28 -18.36 15.07 7.96
CA THR A 28 -19.59 15.52 7.25
C THR A 28 -19.38 16.72 6.35
N GLN A 29 -18.16 17.24 6.21
CA GLN A 29 -17.86 18.35 5.30
C GLN A 29 -18.13 17.95 3.85
N LYS A 30 -18.74 18.87 3.06
CA LYS A 30 -19.15 18.60 1.66
C LYS A 30 -17.96 18.35 0.74
N ASN A 31 -16.86 19.09 0.94
CA ASN A 31 -15.68 18.95 0.12
C ASN A 31 -14.63 18.17 0.90
N ASN A 32 -14.25 17.00 0.40
CA ASN A 32 -13.22 16.14 0.95
C ASN A 32 -13.47 15.69 2.41
N PRO A 33 -14.58 14.98 2.71
CA PRO A 33 -14.83 14.46 4.04
C PRO A 33 -13.74 13.47 4.45
N THR A 34 -13.31 13.55 5.72
CA THR A 34 -12.29 12.63 6.25
C THR A 34 -12.87 11.24 6.44
N GLY A 35 -12.31 10.25 5.79
CA GLY A 35 -12.67 8.84 5.96
C GLY A 35 -12.06 8.19 7.21
N CYS A 36 -12.20 6.88 7.30
CA CYS A 36 -11.52 6.08 8.32
C CYS A 36 -10.00 6.13 8.09
N PRO A 37 -9.17 6.53 9.07
CA PRO A 37 -7.72 6.60 8.89
C PRO A 37 -7.09 5.25 8.57
N ASN A 38 -7.71 4.15 9.00
CA ASN A 38 -7.25 2.80 8.66
C ASN A 38 -7.64 2.36 7.24
N CYS A 39 -8.67 3.01 6.64
CA CYS A 39 -9.12 2.74 5.27
C CYS A 39 -8.62 3.76 4.26
N THR A 40 -8.43 5.02 4.68
CA THR A 40 -7.92 6.10 3.82
C THR A 40 -6.41 6.16 3.77
N ASN A 41 -5.78 5.05 4.00
CA ASN A 41 -4.33 4.95 3.99
C ASN A 41 -3.80 5.34 2.62
N GLN A 42 -2.84 6.27 2.59
CA GLN A 42 -2.23 6.79 1.37
C GLN A 42 -1.17 5.86 0.78
N SER A 43 -1.08 4.62 1.28
CA SER A 43 -0.10 3.66 0.81
C SER A 43 -0.32 3.28 -0.64
N SER A 44 0.74 3.33 -1.41
CA SER A 44 0.72 2.93 -2.81
C SER A 44 0.66 1.41 -2.97
N GLN A 45 0.19 0.94 -4.11
CA GLN A 45 0.17 -0.50 -4.38
C GLN A 45 1.55 -1.16 -4.35
N PRO A 46 2.63 -0.55 -4.90
CA PRO A 46 3.98 -1.08 -4.73
C PRO A 46 4.45 -1.14 -3.28
N GLU A 47 4.19 -0.11 -2.47
CA GLU A 47 4.50 -0.09 -1.04
C GLU A 47 3.84 -1.27 -0.31
N ILE A 48 2.54 -1.51 -0.58
CA ILE A 48 1.80 -2.64 0.00
C ILE A 48 2.37 -3.99 -0.46
N ARG A 49 2.83 -4.08 -1.73
CA ARG A 49 3.48 -5.30 -2.22
C ARG A 49 4.79 -5.55 -1.51
N ILE A 50 5.62 -4.53 -1.36
CA ILE A 50 6.89 -4.63 -0.61
C ILE A 50 6.60 -5.06 0.83
N LEU A 51 5.64 -4.43 1.50
CA LEU A 51 5.22 -4.77 2.85
C LEU A 51 4.79 -6.24 2.97
N ALA A 52 3.96 -6.72 2.04
CA ALA A 52 3.48 -8.10 2.07
C ALA A 52 4.62 -9.11 1.90
N GLU A 53 5.53 -8.87 0.95
CA GLU A 53 6.67 -9.76 0.71
C GLU A 53 7.66 -9.74 1.89
N LEU A 54 7.95 -8.57 2.48
CA LEU A 54 8.86 -8.46 3.63
C LEU A 54 8.31 -9.14 4.88
N ASN A 55 6.99 -9.14 5.08
CA ASN A 55 6.36 -9.89 6.17
C ASN A 55 6.54 -11.42 6.06
N TRP A 56 6.93 -11.93 4.91
CA TRP A 56 7.32 -13.33 4.78
C TRP A 56 8.59 -13.63 5.59
N PHE A 57 9.59 -12.76 5.46
CA PHE A 57 10.91 -12.91 6.08
C PHE A 57 10.95 -12.38 7.52
N PHE A 58 10.30 -11.23 7.77
CA PHE A 58 10.40 -10.45 9.01
C PHE A 58 9.02 -10.28 9.63
N LYS A 59 8.72 -11.04 10.68
CA LYS A 59 7.41 -11.01 11.35
C LYS A 59 7.17 -9.74 12.17
N ASP A 60 8.22 -9.03 12.51
CA ASP A 60 8.21 -7.76 13.26
C ASP A 60 8.08 -6.52 12.36
N THR A 61 7.93 -6.70 11.02
CA THR A 61 7.77 -5.61 10.05
C THR A 61 6.69 -4.63 10.48
N LYS A 62 7.02 -3.35 10.51
CA LYS A 62 6.11 -2.26 10.84
C LYS A 62 5.76 -1.48 9.58
N HIS A 63 4.48 -1.19 9.41
CA HIS A 63 3.97 -0.34 8.34
C HIS A 63 3.71 1.06 8.88
N ARG A 64 4.15 2.10 8.15
CA ARG A 64 4.03 3.51 8.52
C ARG A 64 4.53 3.76 9.96
N TYR A 65 5.75 3.34 10.19
CA TYR A 65 6.38 3.47 11.50
C TYR A 65 6.76 4.92 11.77
N LYS A 66 6.29 5.44 12.91
CA LYS A 66 6.65 6.79 13.35
C LYS A 66 7.93 6.74 14.16
N PHE A 67 8.92 7.45 13.65
CA PHE A 67 10.20 7.68 14.29
C PHE A 67 10.32 9.19 14.56
N ASP A 68 10.17 9.61 15.82
CA ASP A 68 10.00 11.02 16.20
C ASP A 68 8.89 11.70 15.37
N ASN A 69 9.25 12.74 14.61
CA ASN A 69 8.34 13.46 13.72
C ASN A 69 8.36 12.94 12.27
N LEU A 70 9.11 11.88 11.99
CA LEU A 70 9.21 11.26 10.68
C LEU A 70 8.37 9.99 10.62
N GLU A 71 7.82 9.70 9.46
CA GLU A 71 7.16 8.43 9.18
C GLU A 71 8.01 7.65 8.18
N ILE A 72 8.25 6.37 8.45
CA ILE A 72 8.92 5.44 7.55
C ILE A 72 7.85 4.50 6.99
N ASP A 73 7.75 4.37 5.66
CA ASP A 73 6.69 3.57 5.03
C ASP A 73 6.71 2.12 5.53
N ILE A 74 7.89 1.50 5.54
CA ILE A 74 8.08 0.15 6.05
C ILE A 74 9.36 0.11 6.88
N PHE A 75 9.29 -0.41 8.11
CA PHE A 75 10.42 -0.53 9.00
C PHE A 75 10.61 -1.97 9.46
N LEU A 76 11.86 -2.43 9.44
CA LEU A 76 12.31 -3.74 9.90
C LEU A 76 13.10 -3.56 11.20
N PRO A 77 12.44 -3.65 12.38
CA PRO A 77 13.08 -3.37 13.66
C PRO A 77 14.29 -4.27 13.94
N SER A 78 14.19 -5.55 13.65
CA SER A 78 15.25 -6.53 13.88
C SER A 78 16.55 -6.24 13.14
N LEU A 79 16.49 -5.50 12.03
CA LEU A 79 17.64 -5.13 11.19
C LEU A 79 17.96 -3.64 11.23
N ASN A 80 17.13 -2.83 11.85
CA ASN A 80 17.19 -1.37 11.81
C ASN A 80 17.20 -0.81 10.37
N ILE A 81 16.35 -1.39 9.49
CA ILE A 81 16.24 -1.00 8.08
C ILE A 81 14.90 -0.32 7.85
N GLY A 82 14.92 0.86 7.24
CA GLY A 82 13.77 1.57 6.71
C GLY A 82 13.65 1.39 5.19
N ILE A 83 12.43 1.25 4.68
CA ILE A 83 12.14 1.25 3.25
C ILE A 83 11.10 2.33 2.96
N GLU A 84 11.35 3.16 1.95
CA GLU A 84 10.47 4.21 1.45
C GLU A 84 10.10 3.93 0.00
N TYR A 85 8.84 4.15 -0.38
CA TYR A 85 8.42 4.09 -1.77
C TYR A 85 8.10 5.48 -2.31
N ASP A 86 8.98 6.01 -3.16
CA ASP A 86 8.85 7.33 -3.75
C ASP A 86 8.13 7.25 -5.11
N GLY A 87 6.83 7.47 -5.11
CA GLY A 87 6.06 7.59 -6.33
C GLY A 87 6.36 8.91 -7.07
N LYS A 88 6.58 8.84 -8.39
CA LYS A 88 6.97 9.99 -9.24
C LYS A 88 6.09 11.22 -9.09
N TYR A 89 4.80 11.04 -8.78
CA TYR A 89 3.85 12.13 -8.69
C TYR A 89 4.05 12.99 -7.44
N TRP A 90 4.37 12.34 -6.31
CA TRP A 90 4.46 13.00 -5.01
C TRP A 90 5.88 13.46 -4.67
N HIS A 91 6.92 12.85 -5.27
CA HIS A 91 8.33 13.11 -4.96
C HIS A 91 9.09 13.89 -6.05
N ARG A 92 8.38 14.45 -7.04
CA ARG A 92 9.00 15.13 -8.17
C ARG A 92 9.78 16.40 -7.79
N ASP A 93 9.27 17.15 -6.82
CA ASP A 93 9.78 18.48 -6.48
C ASP A 93 10.17 18.61 -5.00
N ILE A 94 10.40 17.50 -4.29
CA ILE A 94 10.72 17.46 -2.86
C ILE A 94 12.04 16.74 -2.55
N GLU A 95 12.97 16.70 -3.51
CA GLU A 95 14.24 15.98 -3.39
C GLU A 95 15.06 16.42 -2.16
N GLU A 96 15.09 17.73 -1.86
CA GLU A 96 15.78 18.25 -0.67
C GLU A 96 15.17 17.75 0.64
N VAL A 97 13.85 17.60 0.69
CA VAL A 97 13.13 17.06 1.85
C VAL A 97 13.47 15.59 2.03
N ASP A 98 13.51 14.82 0.92
CA ASP A 98 13.89 13.42 0.92
C ASP A 98 15.33 13.23 1.40
N LEU A 99 16.26 14.06 0.92
CA LEU A 99 17.67 14.05 1.36
C LEU A 99 17.80 14.34 2.86
N LYS A 100 17.10 15.35 3.35
CA LYS A 100 17.11 15.71 4.76
C LYS A 100 16.57 14.59 5.65
N LYS A 101 15.52 13.91 5.21
CA LYS A 101 14.99 12.71 5.88
C LYS A 101 16.02 11.59 5.92
N ASN A 102 16.74 11.37 4.80
CA ASN A 102 17.82 10.37 4.73
C ASN A 102 18.92 10.66 5.75
N GLU A 103 19.38 11.92 5.85
CA GLU A 103 20.41 12.33 6.80
C GLU A 103 19.99 12.08 8.24
N VAL A 104 18.77 12.50 8.61
CA VAL A 104 18.24 12.32 9.96
C VAL A 104 18.16 10.84 10.31
N LEU A 105 17.56 10.01 9.47
CA LEU A 105 17.41 8.58 9.73
C LEU A 105 18.76 7.86 9.79
N SER A 106 19.69 8.23 8.91
CA SER A 106 21.05 7.68 8.90
C SER A 106 21.83 8.05 10.17
N SER A 107 21.69 9.27 10.67
CA SER A 107 22.34 9.70 11.92
C SER A 107 21.85 8.93 13.14
N GLN A 108 20.66 8.35 13.06
CA GLN A 108 20.07 7.46 14.07
C GLN A 108 20.39 5.97 13.85
N GLY A 109 21.28 5.67 12.89
CA GLY A 109 21.71 4.32 12.58
C GLY A 109 20.71 3.52 11.77
N ILE A 110 19.67 4.15 11.21
CA ILE A 110 18.70 3.47 10.34
C ILE A 110 19.27 3.38 8.93
N TYR A 111 19.41 2.16 8.41
CA TYR A 111 19.79 1.93 7.02
C TYR A 111 18.55 2.11 6.13
N LEU A 112 18.52 3.20 5.35
CA LEU A 112 17.36 3.53 4.53
C LEU A 112 17.56 3.05 3.08
N ILE A 113 16.56 2.37 2.55
CA ILE A 113 16.42 1.94 1.16
C ILE A 113 15.25 2.72 0.55
N ARG A 114 15.51 3.53 -0.48
CA ARG A 114 14.44 4.16 -1.24
C ARG A 114 14.14 3.38 -2.52
N VAL A 115 12.88 3.17 -2.78
CA VAL A 115 12.37 2.57 -4.01
C VAL A 115 11.74 3.69 -4.83
N ARG A 116 12.47 4.20 -5.81
CA ARG A 116 12.11 5.43 -6.52
C ARG A 116 11.58 5.15 -7.92
N GLN A 117 10.36 5.59 -8.18
CA GLN A 117 9.71 5.41 -9.49
C GLN A 117 10.27 6.39 -10.53
N LYS A 118 10.69 5.88 -11.69
CA LYS A 118 11.10 6.74 -12.83
C LYS A 118 10.04 7.79 -13.16
N PRO A 119 10.43 9.06 -13.45
CA PRO A 119 11.78 9.54 -13.79
C PRO A 119 12.63 10.01 -12.58
N LEU A 120 12.22 9.74 -11.33
CA LEU A 120 13.02 10.11 -10.17
C LEU A 120 14.41 9.46 -10.23
N LYS A 121 15.42 10.23 -9.84
CA LYS A 121 16.82 9.77 -9.80
C LYS A 121 17.13 9.18 -8.41
N ALA A 122 18.14 8.32 -8.34
CA ALA A 122 18.68 7.87 -7.07
C ALA A 122 19.25 9.05 -6.27
N LEU A 123 19.00 9.08 -4.96
CA LEU A 123 19.58 10.04 -4.02
C LEU A 123 20.83 9.48 -3.35
N ASN A 124 20.93 8.16 -3.27
CA ASN A 124 22.11 7.49 -2.73
C ASN A 124 22.30 6.11 -3.38
N LYS A 125 23.41 5.44 -3.03
CA LYS A 125 23.78 4.14 -3.60
C LYS A 125 22.86 2.97 -3.23
N ASN A 126 22.03 3.14 -2.21
CA ASN A 126 21.12 2.11 -1.71
C ASN A 126 19.72 2.25 -2.33
N ASP A 127 19.53 3.17 -3.26
CA ASP A 127 18.24 3.39 -3.89
C ASP A 127 17.99 2.39 -5.02
N VAL A 128 16.75 1.88 -5.08
CA VAL A 128 16.28 1.00 -6.15
C VAL A 128 15.41 1.80 -7.11
N ILE A 129 15.83 1.93 -8.35
CA ILE A 129 15.07 2.65 -9.38
C ILE A 129 14.14 1.68 -10.10
N VAL A 130 12.83 1.93 -9.99
CA VAL A 130 11.78 1.08 -10.57
C VAL A 130 11.09 1.77 -11.75
N GLY A 131 10.47 0.96 -12.62
CA GLY A 131 9.68 1.46 -13.74
C GLY A 131 8.33 2.04 -13.33
N HIS A 132 7.42 2.14 -14.31
CA HIS A 132 6.04 2.55 -14.05
C HIS A 132 5.30 1.56 -13.15
N SER A 133 5.56 0.28 -13.32
CA SER A 133 5.00 -0.81 -12.52
C SER A 133 6.11 -1.47 -11.69
N PHE A 134 5.74 -1.99 -10.53
CA PHE A 134 6.62 -2.72 -9.63
C PHE A 134 6.53 -4.22 -9.92
N TYR A 135 7.67 -4.83 -10.21
CA TYR A 135 7.78 -6.23 -10.60
C TYR A 135 8.58 -7.06 -9.59
N LYS A 136 8.51 -8.38 -9.73
CA LYS A 136 9.27 -9.34 -8.91
C LYS A 136 10.79 -9.06 -8.91
N LYS A 137 11.35 -8.67 -10.06
CA LYS A 137 12.77 -8.28 -10.18
C LYS A 137 13.12 -7.08 -9.30
N ASP A 138 12.21 -6.12 -9.14
CA ASP A 138 12.43 -4.93 -8.33
C ASP A 138 12.47 -5.30 -6.84
N MET A 139 11.61 -6.25 -6.43
CA MET A 139 11.66 -6.82 -5.07
C MET A 139 12.96 -7.58 -4.81
N ASN A 140 13.49 -8.27 -5.83
CA ASN A 140 14.78 -8.94 -5.71
C ASN A 140 15.91 -7.96 -5.42
N GLU A 141 15.92 -6.77 -6.06
CA GLU A 141 16.94 -5.75 -5.78
C GLU A 141 16.83 -5.22 -4.34
N ILE A 142 15.63 -5.00 -3.83
CA ILE A 142 15.43 -4.64 -2.42
C ILE A 142 16.00 -5.72 -1.49
N LEU A 143 15.67 -6.98 -1.76
CA LEU A 143 16.14 -8.09 -0.93
C LEU A 143 17.66 -8.30 -0.99
N LYS A 144 18.30 -8.03 -2.13
CA LYS A 144 19.77 -8.03 -2.23
C LYS A 144 20.43 -6.98 -1.32
N LEU A 145 19.79 -5.81 -1.13
CA LEU A 145 20.26 -4.78 -0.21
C LEU A 145 20.06 -5.17 1.25
N ILE A 146 19.00 -5.92 1.55
CA ILE A 146 18.69 -6.43 2.90
C ILE A 146 19.55 -7.64 3.27
N HIS A 147 19.84 -8.51 2.31
CA HIS A 147 20.54 -9.79 2.48
C HIS A 147 21.78 -9.71 3.39
N PRO A 148 22.70 -8.73 3.27
CA PRO A 148 23.88 -8.65 4.13
C PRO A 148 23.59 -8.58 5.63
N PHE A 149 22.44 -8.03 6.01
CA PHE A 149 22.03 -7.78 7.39
C PHE A 149 21.34 -8.99 8.04
N GLY A 150 20.85 -9.94 7.23
CA GLY A 150 20.17 -11.13 7.72
C GLY A 150 21.11 -12.15 8.39
N ASP A 151 20.57 -12.94 9.30
CA ASP A 151 21.24 -14.14 9.77
C ASP A 151 21.31 -15.20 8.66
N LYS A 152 21.96 -16.34 8.94
CA LYS A 152 22.14 -17.39 7.95
C LYS A 152 20.81 -17.91 7.38
N ASN A 153 19.82 -18.13 8.23
CA ASN A 153 18.52 -18.64 7.80
C ASN A 153 17.79 -17.63 6.90
N THR A 154 17.79 -16.36 7.29
CA THR A 154 17.21 -15.27 6.51
C THR A 154 17.88 -15.14 5.13
N LYS A 155 19.22 -15.25 5.08
CA LYS A 155 19.97 -15.24 3.81
C LYS A 155 19.58 -16.38 2.90
N ASP A 156 19.55 -17.62 3.43
CA ASP A 156 19.14 -18.80 2.67
C ASP A 156 17.69 -18.67 2.13
N GLU A 157 16.77 -18.09 2.91
CA GLU A 157 15.40 -17.86 2.48
C GLU A 157 15.31 -16.76 1.40
N ILE A 158 16.09 -15.68 1.52
CA ILE A 158 16.18 -14.63 0.49
C ILE A 158 16.72 -15.22 -0.81
N ASP A 159 17.77 -16.03 -0.77
CA ASP A 159 18.35 -16.67 -1.96
C ASP A 159 17.34 -17.59 -2.66
N LYS A 160 16.60 -18.40 -1.90
CA LYS A 160 15.51 -19.22 -2.44
C LYS A 160 14.39 -18.35 -3.06
N TYR A 161 14.09 -17.21 -2.45
CA TYR A 161 13.09 -16.28 -2.98
C TYR A 161 13.53 -15.65 -4.30
N ILE A 162 14.79 -15.21 -4.40
CA ILE A 162 15.32 -14.57 -5.61
C ILE A 162 15.24 -15.50 -6.82
N CYS A 163 15.39 -16.80 -6.61
CA CYS A 163 15.27 -17.82 -7.68
C CYS A 163 13.82 -18.02 -8.17
N LYS A 164 12.80 -17.57 -7.43
CA LYS A 164 11.41 -17.67 -7.86
C LYS A 164 11.04 -16.60 -8.88
N GLN A 165 10.17 -16.95 -9.83
CA GLN A 165 9.70 -16.04 -10.88
C GLN A 165 8.54 -15.14 -10.44
N THR A 166 7.82 -15.54 -9.40
CA THR A 166 6.62 -14.84 -8.92
C THR A 166 6.77 -14.39 -7.48
N PHE A 167 5.96 -13.43 -7.07
CA PHE A 167 5.76 -13.10 -5.66
C PHE A 167 5.23 -14.31 -4.90
N ILE A 168 5.52 -14.37 -3.60
CA ILE A 168 5.14 -15.53 -2.78
C ILE A 168 4.03 -15.26 -1.77
N ASN A 169 3.84 -14.00 -1.38
CA ASN A 169 2.89 -13.63 -0.32
C ASN A 169 1.63 -12.97 -0.89
N GLU A 170 1.04 -13.61 -1.92
CA GLU A 170 -0.11 -13.09 -2.64
C GLU A 170 -1.35 -12.92 -1.74
N GLU A 171 -1.58 -13.87 -0.83
CA GLU A 171 -2.70 -13.84 0.11
C GLU A 171 -2.63 -12.60 1.03
N LEU A 172 -1.45 -12.34 1.61
CA LEU A 172 -1.25 -11.19 2.47
C LEU A 172 -1.35 -9.88 1.68
N PHE A 173 -0.83 -9.85 0.46
CA PHE A 173 -0.96 -8.70 -0.42
C PHE A 173 -2.43 -8.38 -0.72
N LYS A 174 -3.24 -9.37 -1.11
CA LYS A 174 -4.68 -9.21 -1.33
C LYS A 174 -5.39 -8.73 -0.07
N LYS A 175 -5.05 -9.33 1.09
CA LYS A 175 -5.58 -8.91 2.38
C LYS A 175 -5.26 -7.44 2.67
N TYR A 176 -4.02 -7.01 2.50
CA TYR A 176 -3.65 -5.61 2.68
C TYR A 176 -4.39 -4.70 1.71
N ARG A 177 -4.47 -5.05 0.42
CA ARG A 177 -5.23 -4.28 -0.55
C ARG A 177 -6.70 -4.08 -0.18
N SER A 178 -7.32 -5.03 0.50
CA SER A 178 -8.71 -4.88 0.95
C SER A 178 -8.90 -3.82 2.03
N TYR A 179 -7.84 -3.42 2.74
CA TYR A 179 -7.87 -2.35 3.74
C TYR A 179 -7.55 -0.98 3.16
N PHE A 180 -6.84 -0.92 2.04
CA PHE A 180 -6.37 0.32 1.44
C PHE A 180 -7.35 0.86 0.40
N GLN A 181 -7.62 2.16 0.49
CA GLN A 181 -8.33 2.95 -0.52
C GLN A 181 -9.73 2.46 -0.89
N SER A 182 -10.54 2.01 0.06
CA SER A 182 -11.96 1.86 -0.24
C SER A 182 -12.60 3.23 -0.42
N PRO A 183 -13.35 3.44 -1.49
CA PRO A 183 -14.17 4.63 -1.67
C PRO A 183 -15.24 4.70 -0.57
N PHE A 184 -15.85 5.87 -0.41
CA PHE A 184 -17.09 5.95 0.38
C PHE A 184 -18.12 4.98 -0.19
N PRO A 185 -18.98 4.38 0.66
CA PRO A 185 -19.94 3.38 0.21
C PRO A 185 -20.77 3.83 -1.01
N GLU A 186 -21.19 5.10 -1.02
CA GLU A 186 -21.96 5.71 -2.12
C GLU A 186 -21.18 5.88 -3.43
N ASN A 187 -19.83 5.88 -3.37
CA ASN A 187 -18.93 6.01 -4.52
C ASN A 187 -18.28 4.68 -4.89
N SER A 188 -18.67 3.61 -4.21
CA SER A 188 -18.14 2.28 -4.52
C SER A 188 -18.65 1.76 -5.86
N LEU A 189 -17.90 0.83 -6.45
CA LEU A 189 -18.32 0.16 -7.69
C LEU A 189 -19.68 -0.54 -7.51
N LEU A 190 -19.90 -1.13 -6.33
CA LEU A 190 -21.19 -1.77 -6.01
C LEU A 190 -22.35 -0.79 -6.03
N ALA A 191 -22.16 0.41 -5.47
CA ALA A 191 -23.23 1.42 -5.39
C ALA A 191 -23.47 2.12 -6.73
N THR A 192 -22.40 2.36 -7.50
CA THR A 192 -22.47 3.15 -8.73
C THR A 192 -22.72 2.30 -9.97
N HIS A 193 -22.27 1.03 -9.98
CA HIS A 193 -22.36 0.11 -11.12
C HIS A 193 -22.74 -1.31 -10.68
N PRO A 194 -23.91 -1.50 -10.03
CA PRO A 194 -24.30 -2.79 -9.46
C PRO A 194 -24.44 -3.90 -10.54
N GLU A 195 -24.84 -3.54 -11.77
CA GLU A 195 -24.96 -4.50 -12.87
C GLU A 195 -23.60 -5.08 -13.26
N LEU A 196 -22.56 -4.22 -13.31
CA LEU A 196 -21.20 -4.66 -13.57
C LEU A 196 -20.68 -5.62 -12.49
N CYS A 197 -21.10 -5.41 -11.24
CA CYS A 197 -20.70 -6.26 -10.13
C CYS A 197 -21.24 -7.70 -10.21
N LYS A 198 -22.25 -7.97 -11.05
CA LYS A 198 -22.72 -9.33 -11.35
C LYS A 198 -21.66 -10.17 -12.07
N GLU A 199 -20.76 -9.51 -12.77
CA GLU A 199 -19.63 -10.16 -13.46
C GLU A 199 -18.37 -10.27 -12.56
N TRP A 200 -18.44 -9.89 -11.29
CA TRP A 200 -17.31 -9.98 -10.38
C TRP A 200 -17.00 -11.43 -10.03
N ASP A 201 -15.78 -11.89 -10.32
CA ASP A 201 -15.33 -13.23 -9.94
C ASP A 201 -14.93 -13.23 -8.45
N TYR A 202 -15.88 -13.54 -7.57
CA TYR A 202 -15.71 -13.49 -6.13
C TYR A 202 -14.64 -14.45 -5.59
N ASP A 203 -14.42 -15.56 -6.28
CA ASP A 203 -13.44 -16.57 -5.84
C ASP A 203 -12.02 -16.12 -6.18
N LYS A 204 -11.79 -15.70 -7.43
CA LYS A 204 -10.46 -15.26 -7.87
C LYS A 204 -10.05 -13.90 -7.30
N ASN A 205 -11.00 -13.06 -6.98
CA ASN A 205 -10.74 -11.76 -6.37
C ASN A 205 -10.62 -11.81 -4.85
N TYR A 206 -11.02 -12.90 -4.19
CA TYR A 206 -10.98 -12.98 -2.72
C TYR A 206 -9.63 -12.51 -2.15
N PRO A 207 -9.59 -11.66 -1.10
CA PRO A 207 -10.70 -11.12 -0.31
C PRO A 207 -11.29 -9.80 -0.83
N LEU A 208 -10.91 -9.37 -2.05
CA LEU A 208 -11.37 -8.11 -2.64
C LEU A 208 -12.86 -8.20 -3.03
N ARG A 209 -13.56 -7.08 -2.85
CA ARG A 209 -14.98 -6.94 -3.15
C ARG A 209 -15.22 -5.69 -3.98
N PRO A 210 -16.32 -5.59 -4.75
CA PRO A 210 -16.67 -4.39 -5.50
C PRO A 210 -16.72 -3.12 -4.65
N GLU A 211 -17.08 -3.24 -3.37
CA GLU A 211 -17.12 -2.15 -2.40
C GLU A 211 -15.72 -1.54 -2.13
N ASN A 212 -14.66 -2.27 -2.44
CA ASN A 212 -13.30 -1.80 -2.22
C ASN A 212 -12.79 -0.82 -3.29
N PHE A 213 -13.53 -0.65 -4.37
CA PHE A 213 -13.11 0.12 -5.53
C PHE A 213 -14.16 1.15 -5.95
N SER A 214 -13.72 2.24 -6.58
CA SER A 214 -14.58 3.10 -7.41
C SER A 214 -14.53 2.65 -8.87
N TYR A 215 -15.51 3.05 -9.67
CA TYR A 215 -15.53 2.76 -11.11
C TYR A 215 -14.29 3.29 -11.85
N GLY A 216 -13.73 4.42 -11.44
CA GLY A 216 -12.51 5.00 -12.01
C GLY A 216 -11.20 4.26 -11.62
N SER A 217 -11.29 3.14 -10.92
CA SER A 217 -10.10 2.41 -10.48
C SER A 217 -9.35 1.74 -11.63
N HIS A 218 -8.04 1.98 -11.71
CA HIS A 218 -7.14 1.29 -12.66
C HIS A 218 -6.70 -0.10 -12.17
N GLN A 219 -7.39 -0.65 -11.17
CA GLN A 219 -7.06 -1.98 -10.65
C GLN A 219 -7.49 -3.08 -11.61
N HIS A 220 -6.61 -4.05 -11.81
CA HIS A 220 -6.94 -5.29 -12.47
C HIS A 220 -7.64 -6.23 -11.51
N VAL A 221 -8.78 -6.73 -11.90
CA VAL A 221 -9.58 -7.71 -11.18
C VAL A 221 -10.09 -8.78 -12.13
N TRP A 222 -10.54 -9.88 -11.58
CA TRP A 222 -11.13 -10.96 -12.36
C TRP A 222 -12.63 -10.75 -12.54
N TRP A 223 -13.08 -10.96 -13.75
CA TRP A 223 -14.47 -10.87 -14.15
C TRP A 223 -14.93 -12.22 -14.70
N ILE A 224 -16.18 -12.58 -14.47
CA ILE A 224 -16.79 -13.80 -15.00
C ILE A 224 -18.03 -13.42 -15.81
N CYS A 225 -18.05 -13.75 -17.08
CA CYS A 225 -19.22 -13.47 -17.93
C CYS A 225 -20.34 -14.48 -17.68
N SER A 226 -21.54 -14.21 -18.20
CA SER A 226 -22.72 -15.10 -18.08
C SER A 226 -22.50 -16.52 -18.65
N LYS A 227 -21.49 -16.72 -19.48
CA LYS A 227 -21.10 -18.04 -20.02
C LYS A 227 -20.02 -18.73 -19.18
N GLY A 228 -19.63 -18.15 -18.04
CA GLY A 228 -18.62 -18.72 -17.13
C GLY A 228 -17.16 -18.46 -17.53
N HIS A 229 -16.89 -17.67 -18.56
CA HIS A 229 -15.52 -17.34 -18.93
C HIS A 229 -14.97 -16.27 -17.99
N SER A 230 -13.84 -16.56 -17.35
CA SER A 230 -13.15 -15.63 -16.46
C SER A 230 -12.02 -14.93 -17.19
N ASN A 231 -11.94 -13.60 -17.08
CA ASN A 231 -10.87 -12.78 -17.64
C ASN A 231 -10.37 -11.77 -16.62
N ASN A 232 -9.12 -11.32 -16.76
CA ASN A 232 -8.52 -10.30 -15.92
C ASN A 232 -8.43 -8.99 -16.71
N SER A 233 -9.08 -7.94 -16.20
CA SER A 233 -9.03 -6.60 -16.81
C SER A 233 -9.19 -5.50 -15.77
N ILE A 234 -8.86 -4.26 -16.15
CA ILE A 234 -9.03 -3.08 -15.28
C ILE A 234 -10.51 -2.79 -15.07
N ILE A 235 -10.84 -2.17 -13.92
CA ILE A 235 -12.21 -1.78 -13.59
C ILE A 235 -12.66 -0.64 -14.49
N GLN A 236 -11.83 0.41 -14.63
CA GLN A 236 -12.15 1.57 -15.45
C GLN A 236 -12.36 1.19 -16.91
N GLY A 237 -13.48 1.60 -17.47
CA GLY A 237 -13.78 1.42 -18.89
C GLY A 237 -14.36 0.06 -19.26
N ARG A 238 -14.78 -0.74 -18.27
CA ARG A 238 -15.52 -1.98 -18.51
C ARG A 238 -17.02 -1.75 -18.69
#